data_6510f0bb9f5b3f1dc47aaae64960942b
#
_entry.id   6510f0bb9f5b3f1dc47aaae64960942b
#
_cell.length_a   1.000
_cell.length_b   1.000
_cell.length_c   1.000
_cell.angle_alpha   90.00
_cell.angle_beta   90.00
_cell.angle_gamma   90.00
#
_symmetry.space_group_name_H-M   'P 1'
#
loop_
_entity.id
_entity.type
_entity.pdbx_description
1 polymer ?
#
loop_
_entity_poly.entity_id
_entity_poly.type
_entity_poly.pdbx_seq_one_letter_code
_entity_poly.pdbx_strand_id
1 'polypeptide(L)'
;MNISTLPKLSHPDVDIAQFDLMRVLDYLDDAEQQIVLKACAFGDQAHIKDKRKSGEPYITHPMAVAEILGSFRMDVDTIAAAILHDTVEDTPTTEEDLTREFGKAVAQIVNGVTKLKSSNEKHINKAATFYRIITATLEDPRVLIVKLADRLHNMTTIEAVPEKKQQATAQETLDFYVPFARTLGLNDLADYIEILCYRSLNAPMYNKLSDKLMQHGLGRTFQQEAIHNYLNIVLSRLGVKGCLLYT
;
A
#
# COMPACT_ATOMS: atom_id res chain seq x y z
N MET A 1 16.47 -16.74 6.30
CA MET A 1 16.88 -15.84 7.40
C MET A 1 16.42 -16.38 8.74
N ASN A 2 17.22 -16.26 9.80
CA ASN A 2 16.84 -16.78 11.12
C ASN A 2 15.95 -15.71 11.81
N ILE A 3 14.71 -16.05 12.20
CA ILE A 3 13.76 -15.14 12.85
C ILE A 3 14.36 -14.43 14.07
N SER A 4 15.34 -15.05 14.74
CA SER A 4 16.05 -14.46 15.89
C SER A 4 16.96 -13.25 15.55
N THR A 5 17.18 -12.94 14.29
CA THR A 5 18.03 -11.81 13.83
C THR A 5 17.23 -10.59 13.35
N LEU A 6 15.90 -10.65 13.38
CA LEU A 6 15.07 -9.50 13.03
C LEU A 6 15.27 -8.37 14.04
N PRO A 7 15.39 -7.10 13.59
CA PRO A 7 15.47 -5.97 14.49
C PRO A 7 14.20 -5.87 15.32
N LYS A 8 14.36 -5.61 16.62
CA LYS A 8 13.22 -5.26 17.47
C LYS A 8 12.77 -3.85 17.08
N LEU A 9 11.50 -3.70 16.78
CA LEU A 9 10.89 -2.40 16.62
C LEU A 9 10.85 -1.67 17.98
N SER A 10 10.84 -0.34 17.94
CA SER A 10 10.76 0.49 19.13
C SER A 10 9.37 0.37 19.79
N HIS A 11 8.35 0.03 18.99
CA HIS A 11 7.00 -0.21 19.49
C HIS A 11 6.92 -1.62 20.10
N PRO A 12 6.67 -1.77 21.40
CA PRO A 12 6.75 -3.07 22.09
C PRO A 12 5.68 -4.07 21.62
N ASP A 13 4.58 -3.58 21.07
CA ASP A 13 3.43 -4.39 20.64
C ASP A 13 3.50 -4.80 19.16
N VAL A 14 4.57 -4.44 18.45
CA VAL A 14 4.74 -4.78 17.03
C VAL A 14 5.96 -5.65 16.83
N ASP A 15 5.73 -6.84 16.32
CA ASP A 15 6.79 -7.75 15.90
C ASP A 15 6.76 -7.89 14.36
N ILE A 16 7.89 -7.64 13.71
CA ILE A 16 8.03 -7.84 12.25
C ILE A 16 7.64 -9.26 11.86
N ALA A 17 7.89 -10.24 12.74
CA ALA A 17 7.54 -11.63 12.50
C ALA A 17 6.02 -11.90 12.40
N GLN A 18 5.17 -10.98 12.87
CA GLN A 18 3.71 -11.07 12.73
C GLN A 18 3.24 -10.72 11.31
N PHE A 19 4.09 -10.09 10.51
CA PHE A 19 3.82 -9.77 9.11
C PHE A 19 4.45 -10.83 8.21
N ASP A 20 3.75 -11.18 7.15
CA ASP A 20 4.30 -12.06 6.10
C ASP A 20 5.41 -11.38 5.28
N LEU A 21 5.83 -10.17 5.68
CA LEU A 21 6.75 -9.31 4.95
C LEU A 21 8.02 -10.06 4.53
N MET A 22 8.70 -10.73 5.45
CA MET A 22 9.94 -11.45 5.12
C MET A 22 9.71 -12.64 4.20
N ARG A 23 8.53 -13.26 4.24
CA ARG A 23 8.15 -14.34 3.32
C ARG A 23 7.88 -13.81 1.91
N VAL A 24 7.17 -12.70 1.78
CA VAL A 24 6.88 -12.12 0.46
C VAL A 24 8.11 -11.44 -0.16
N LEU A 25 9.14 -11.15 0.64
CA LEU A 25 10.41 -10.55 0.20
C LEU A 25 11.53 -11.60 0.01
N ASP A 26 11.21 -12.88 -0.12
CA ASP A 26 12.18 -13.97 -0.31
C ASP A 26 12.99 -13.86 -1.61
N TYR A 27 12.52 -13.05 -2.57
CA TYR A 27 13.18 -12.78 -3.83
C TYR A 27 14.28 -11.70 -3.74
N LEU A 28 14.34 -10.95 -2.66
CA LEU A 28 15.39 -9.97 -2.39
C LEU A 28 16.60 -10.66 -1.79
N ASP A 29 17.78 -10.20 -2.14
CA ASP A 29 19.00 -10.71 -1.51
C ASP A 29 19.17 -10.24 -0.06
N ASP A 30 20.17 -10.78 0.66
CA ASP A 30 20.37 -10.48 2.08
C ASP A 30 20.66 -8.98 2.32
N ALA A 31 21.36 -8.31 1.40
CA ALA A 31 21.67 -6.87 1.53
C ALA A 31 20.42 -6.01 1.32
N GLU A 32 19.60 -6.36 0.32
CA GLU A 32 18.32 -5.71 0.04
C GLU A 32 17.33 -5.90 1.20
N GLN A 33 17.25 -7.11 1.76
CA GLN A 33 16.44 -7.37 2.95
C GLN A 33 16.88 -6.53 4.15
N GLN A 34 18.18 -6.28 4.34
CA GLN A 34 18.68 -5.39 5.40
C GLN A 34 18.23 -3.94 5.19
N ILE A 35 18.14 -3.46 3.95
CA ILE A 35 17.60 -2.12 3.64
C ILE A 35 16.13 -2.04 4.06
N VAL A 36 15.34 -3.06 3.76
CA VAL A 36 13.93 -3.11 4.16
C VAL A 36 13.78 -3.11 5.69
N LEU A 37 14.56 -3.94 6.40
CA LEU A 37 14.55 -3.98 7.86
C LEU A 37 14.97 -2.66 8.49
N LYS A 38 15.95 -1.97 7.90
CA LYS A 38 16.37 -0.61 8.29
C LYS A 38 15.21 0.38 8.09
N ALA A 39 14.46 0.28 6.97
CA ALA A 39 13.30 1.12 6.71
C ALA A 39 12.17 0.87 7.74
N CYS A 40 11.91 -0.38 8.11
CA CYS A 40 10.95 -0.72 9.18
C CYS A 40 11.35 -0.07 10.51
N ALA A 41 12.60 -0.21 10.94
CA ALA A 41 13.08 0.36 12.18
C ALA A 41 13.04 1.90 12.18
N PHE A 42 13.40 2.52 11.05
CA PHE A 42 13.36 3.98 10.88
C PHE A 42 11.91 4.50 10.90
N GLY A 43 11.01 3.88 10.15
CA GLY A 43 9.60 4.25 10.08
C GLY A 43 8.90 4.10 11.43
N ASP A 44 9.18 3.00 12.16
CA ASP A 44 8.65 2.77 13.51
C ASP A 44 9.13 3.85 14.50
N GLN A 45 10.41 4.19 14.46
CA GLN A 45 10.95 5.26 15.31
C GLN A 45 10.36 6.63 14.95
N ALA A 46 10.17 6.92 13.67
CA ALA A 46 9.58 8.18 13.21
C ALA A 46 8.14 8.34 13.71
N HIS A 47 7.36 7.27 13.69
CA HIS A 47 5.94 7.23 14.09
C HIS A 47 5.71 6.66 15.51
N ILE A 48 6.72 6.67 16.38
CA ILE A 48 6.67 6.00 17.70
C ILE A 48 5.48 6.46 18.58
N LYS A 49 4.98 7.67 18.38
CA LYS A 49 3.84 8.22 19.13
C LYS A 49 2.51 8.14 18.39
N ASP A 50 2.55 7.71 17.12
CA ASP A 50 1.38 7.76 16.27
C ASP A 50 0.62 6.44 16.32
N LYS A 51 -0.71 6.55 16.23
CA LYS A 51 -1.63 5.41 16.16
C LYS A 51 -2.58 5.54 15.00
N ARG A 52 -2.94 4.41 14.43
CA ARG A 52 -4.04 4.32 13.47
C ARG A 52 -5.38 4.65 14.16
N LYS A 53 -6.40 4.96 13.38
CA LYS A 53 -7.77 5.17 13.92
C LYS A 53 -8.38 3.92 14.52
N SER A 54 -7.92 2.75 14.12
CA SER A 54 -8.21 1.45 14.70
C SER A 54 -7.55 1.23 16.07
N GLY A 55 -6.58 2.08 16.46
CA GLY A 55 -5.88 2.04 17.74
C GLY A 55 -4.51 1.35 17.73
N GLU A 56 -4.18 0.64 16.68
CA GLU A 56 -2.90 -0.04 16.50
C GLU A 56 -1.74 0.95 16.22
N PRO A 57 -0.49 0.56 16.45
CA PRO A 57 0.69 1.35 16.09
C PRO A 57 0.70 1.73 14.61
N TYR A 58 1.12 2.97 14.31
CA TYR A 58 1.05 3.50 12.93
C TYR A 58 1.84 2.66 11.94
N ILE A 59 3.00 2.13 12.34
CA ILE A 59 3.91 1.35 11.48
C ILE A 59 3.25 0.11 10.85
N THR A 60 2.16 -0.41 11.43
CA THR A 60 1.43 -1.56 10.88
C THR A 60 0.90 -1.29 9.47
N HIS A 61 0.49 -0.05 9.19
CA HIS A 61 0.01 0.34 7.87
C HIS A 61 1.12 0.35 6.80
N PRO A 62 2.24 1.08 6.96
CA PRO A 62 3.33 1.04 5.99
C PRO A 62 3.89 -0.36 5.74
N MET A 63 3.96 -1.19 6.78
CA MET A 63 4.40 -2.59 6.62
C MET A 63 3.40 -3.40 5.77
N ALA A 64 2.10 -3.23 5.97
CA ALA A 64 1.10 -3.88 5.12
C ALA A 64 1.13 -3.38 3.66
N VAL A 65 1.41 -2.09 3.44
CA VAL A 65 1.61 -1.55 2.08
C VAL A 65 2.85 -2.18 1.43
N ALA A 66 3.95 -2.33 2.17
CA ALA A 66 5.15 -3.00 1.69
C ALA A 66 4.91 -4.50 1.40
N GLU A 67 4.10 -5.18 2.21
CA GLU A 67 3.69 -6.57 1.98
C GLU A 67 2.89 -6.72 0.67
N ILE A 68 1.95 -5.81 0.40
CA ILE A 68 1.24 -5.75 -0.88
C ILE A 68 2.23 -5.64 -2.04
N LEU A 69 3.18 -4.70 -1.97
CA LEU A 69 4.16 -4.48 -3.03
C LEU A 69 5.18 -5.62 -3.14
N GLY A 70 5.53 -6.25 -2.04
CA GLY A 70 6.36 -7.46 -2.01
C GLY A 70 5.69 -8.61 -2.75
N SER A 71 4.37 -8.77 -2.63
CA SER A 71 3.61 -9.76 -3.40
C SER A 71 3.66 -9.53 -4.91
N PHE A 72 3.87 -8.29 -5.34
CA PHE A 72 4.13 -7.91 -6.73
C PHE A 72 5.62 -7.98 -7.12
N ARG A 73 6.49 -8.42 -6.21
CA ARG A 73 7.94 -8.52 -6.41
C ARG A 73 8.58 -7.20 -6.87
N MET A 74 8.18 -6.11 -6.25
CA MET A 74 8.76 -4.79 -6.52
C MET A 74 10.20 -4.71 -5.99
N ASP A 75 11.00 -3.82 -6.58
CA ASP A 75 12.39 -3.59 -6.18
C ASP A 75 12.52 -3.03 -4.75
N VAL A 76 13.70 -3.18 -4.17
CA VAL A 76 13.98 -2.80 -2.78
C VAL A 76 13.72 -1.33 -2.49
N ASP A 77 14.00 -0.43 -3.43
CA ASP A 77 13.75 1.01 -3.25
C ASP A 77 12.26 1.30 -3.16
N THR A 78 11.43 0.60 -3.96
CA THR A 78 9.96 0.70 -3.91
C THR A 78 9.41 0.20 -2.59
N ILE A 79 9.91 -0.95 -2.09
CA ILE A 79 9.50 -1.51 -0.80
C ILE A 79 9.90 -0.57 0.35
N ALA A 80 11.15 -0.08 0.36
CA ALA A 80 11.62 0.87 1.37
C ALA A 80 10.81 2.18 1.34
N ALA A 81 10.53 2.71 0.14
CA ALA A 81 9.70 3.91 -0.02
C ALA A 81 8.27 3.69 0.48
N ALA A 82 7.70 2.50 0.29
CA ALA A 82 6.39 2.16 0.82
C ALA A 82 6.34 2.15 2.35
N ILE A 83 7.41 1.66 3.01
CA ILE A 83 7.50 1.69 4.47
C ILE A 83 7.65 3.14 4.98
N LEU A 84 8.28 4.01 4.23
CA LEU A 84 8.63 5.37 4.63
C LEU A 84 7.68 6.45 4.08
N HIS A 85 6.64 6.08 3.32
CA HIS A 85 5.86 7.00 2.48
C HIS A 85 5.18 8.15 3.23
N ASP A 86 4.81 7.94 4.49
CA ASP A 86 4.15 8.95 5.32
C ASP A 86 5.13 9.70 6.26
N THR A 87 6.40 9.28 6.35
CA THR A 87 7.36 9.86 7.31
C THR A 87 7.60 11.34 7.09
N VAL A 88 7.75 11.80 5.83
CA VAL A 88 7.94 13.21 5.50
C VAL A 88 6.66 14.02 5.69
N GLU A 89 5.48 13.40 5.50
CA GLU A 89 4.19 14.08 5.67
C GLU A 89 3.86 14.30 7.15
N ASP A 90 4.02 13.27 7.98
CA ASP A 90 3.42 13.22 9.32
C ASP A 90 4.43 13.34 10.46
N THR A 91 5.74 13.29 10.17
CA THR A 91 6.81 13.38 11.18
C THR A 91 7.80 14.51 10.88
N PRO A 92 8.76 14.81 11.76
CA PRO A 92 9.84 15.78 11.47
C PRO A 92 10.87 15.31 10.44
N THR A 93 10.77 14.10 9.92
CA THR A 93 11.71 13.53 8.92
C THR A 93 11.72 14.39 7.65
N THR A 94 12.92 14.69 7.14
CA THR A 94 13.10 15.47 5.92
C THR A 94 13.49 14.59 4.73
N GLU A 95 13.38 15.12 3.51
CA GLU A 95 13.86 14.45 2.29
C GLU A 95 15.39 14.23 2.34
N GLU A 96 16.11 15.18 2.94
CA GLU A 96 17.56 15.06 3.13
C GLU A 96 17.93 13.91 4.08
N ASP A 97 17.12 13.68 5.13
CA ASP A 97 17.30 12.53 6.01
C ASP A 97 17.12 11.22 5.27
N LEU A 98 16.04 11.11 4.47
CA LEU A 98 15.79 9.92 3.66
C LEU A 98 16.88 9.71 2.61
N THR A 99 17.34 10.78 1.96
CA THR A 99 18.43 10.70 0.98
C THR A 99 19.73 10.19 1.62
N ARG A 100 20.05 10.65 2.83
CA ARG A 100 21.25 10.24 3.57
C ARG A 100 21.16 8.77 4.00
N GLU A 101 20.00 8.33 4.47
CA GLU A 101 19.80 7.00 5.06
C GLU A 101 19.52 5.91 4.03
N PHE A 102 18.75 6.23 2.98
CA PHE A 102 18.21 5.25 2.03
C PHE A 102 18.54 5.55 0.57
N GLY A 103 19.19 6.67 0.30
CA GLY A 103 19.55 7.08 -1.06
C GLY A 103 18.49 7.91 -1.76
N LYS A 104 18.90 8.47 -2.90
CA LYS A 104 18.09 9.44 -3.66
C LYS A 104 16.82 8.83 -4.25
N ALA A 105 16.88 7.58 -4.71
CA ALA A 105 15.71 6.91 -5.33
C ALA A 105 14.56 6.76 -4.34
N VAL A 106 14.81 6.25 -3.14
CA VAL A 106 13.80 6.13 -2.07
C VAL A 106 13.23 7.49 -1.70
N ALA A 107 14.09 8.50 -1.48
CA ALA A 107 13.66 9.85 -1.13
C ALA A 107 12.77 10.49 -2.20
N GLN A 108 13.10 10.32 -3.49
CA GLN A 108 12.30 10.83 -4.60
C GLN A 108 10.92 10.16 -4.69
N ILE A 109 10.84 8.83 -4.52
CA ILE A 109 9.55 8.12 -4.49
C ILE A 109 8.70 8.64 -3.32
N VAL A 110 9.25 8.69 -2.10
CA VAL A 110 8.54 9.21 -0.91
C VAL A 110 8.07 10.64 -1.13
N ASN A 111 8.93 11.52 -1.65
CA ASN A 111 8.56 12.89 -1.95
C ASN A 111 7.42 12.97 -2.98
N GLY A 112 7.44 12.12 -4.02
CA GLY A 112 6.39 12.03 -5.04
C GLY A 112 5.02 11.65 -4.48
N VAL A 113 4.96 10.76 -3.49
CA VAL A 113 3.68 10.32 -2.87
C VAL A 113 3.19 11.25 -1.77
N THR A 114 4.06 12.12 -1.21
CA THR A 114 3.74 13.04 -0.11
C THR A 114 2.74 14.10 -0.56
N LYS A 115 1.70 14.35 0.24
CA LYS A 115 0.72 15.40 -0.03
C LYS A 115 1.31 16.79 0.22
N LEU A 116 0.87 17.78 -0.58
CA LEU A 116 1.24 19.17 -0.33
C LEU A 116 0.56 19.67 0.95
N LYS A 117 1.36 20.05 1.93
CA LYS A 117 0.88 20.85 3.07
C LYS A 117 0.71 22.27 2.60
N SER A 118 -0.45 22.68 2.15
CA SER A 118 -0.73 24.08 1.85
C SER A 118 -2.07 24.56 2.41
N SER A 119 -2.09 25.85 2.66
CA SER A 119 -3.11 26.66 3.32
C SER A 119 -4.55 26.49 2.81
N ASN A 120 -5.47 26.54 3.73
CA ASN A 120 -6.86 27.04 3.76
C ASN A 120 -7.93 26.61 2.73
N GLU A 121 -7.63 25.96 1.60
CA GLU A 121 -8.66 25.52 0.65
C GLU A 121 -8.52 24.04 0.27
N LYS A 122 -9.38 23.19 0.86
CA LYS A 122 -9.35 21.72 0.68
C LYS A 122 -9.45 21.25 -0.78
N HIS A 123 -10.13 22.00 -1.65
CA HIS A 123 -10.30 21.62 -3.06
C HIS A 123 -9.07 21.95 -3.92
N ILE A 124 -8.41 23.08 -3.68
CA ILE A 124 -7.17 23.44 -4.35
C ILE A 124 -6.06 22.46 -3.98
N ASN A 125 -6.03 22.03 -2.72
CA ASN A 125 -5.08 21.05 -2.22
C ASN A 125 -5.22 19.66 -2.89
N LYS A 126 -6.44 19.21 -3.18
CA LYS A 126 -6.65 17.94 -3.88
C LYS A 126 -6.11 17.96 -5.30
N ALA A 127 -6.51 18.95 -6.10
CA ALA A 127 -6.05 19.10 -7.48
C ALA A 127 -4.52 19.24 -7.56
N ALA A 128 -3.92 20.04 -6.68
CA ALA A 128 -2.47 20.19 -6.58
C ALA A 128 -1.77 18.88 -6.20
N THR A 129 -2.36 18.11 -5.26
CA THR A 129 -1.83 16.78 -4.89
C THR A 129 -1.87 15.82 -6.07
N PHE A 130 -2.99 15.75 -6.80
CA PHE A 130 -3.08 14.89 -7.99
C PHE A 130 -2.11 15.31 -9.09
N TYR A 131 -2.01 16.62 -9.37
CA TYR A 131 -1.04 17.13 -10.33
C TYR A 131 0.39 16.72 -9.97
N ARG A 132 0.76 16.82 -8.70
CA ARG A 132 2.08 16.40 -8.21
C ARG A 132 2.30 14.89 -8.38
N ILE A 133 1.34 14.06 -7.99
CA ILE A 133 1.43 12.60 -8.16
C ILE A 133 1.63 12.26 -9.65
N ILE A 134 0.84 12.87 -10.54
CA ILE A 134 0.96 12.65 -12.00
C ILE A 134 2.34 13.08 -12.48
N THR A 135 2.81 14.28 -12.11
CA THR A 135 4.11 14.79 -12.54
C THR A 135 5.25 13.90 -12.03
N ALA A 136 5.21 13.51 -10.75
CA ALA A 136 6.21 12.61 -10.18
C ALA A 136 6.15 11.22 -10.82
N THR A 137 4.95 10.74 -11.21
CA THR A 137 4.78 9.44 -11.92
C THR A 137 5.38 9.47 -13.32
N LEU A 138 5.38 10.63 -14.00
CA LEU A 138 6.05 10.77 -15.29
C LEU A 138 7.58 10.67 -15.18
N GLU A 139 8.13 11.04 -14.01
CA GLU A 139 9.56 10.91 -13.71
C GLU A 139 9.89 9.49 -13.21
N ASP A 140 9.06 8.96 -12.31
CA ASP A 140 9.19 7.61 -11.76
C ASP A 140 7.82 6.95 -11.55
N PRO A 141 7.43 5.94 -12.36
CA PRO A 141 6.12 5.29 -12.25
C PRO A 141 5.92 4.57 -10.91
N ARG A 142 6.98 4.26 -10.16
CA ARG A 142 6.91 3.64 -8.83
C ARG A 142 6.15 4.50 -7.83
N VAL A 143 6.15 5.83 -8.00
CA VAL A 143 5.35 6.77 -7.19
C VAL A 143 3.86 6.39 -7.22
N LEU A 144 3.29 6.16 -8.40
CA LEU A 144 1.88 5.80 -8.52
C LEU A 144 1.62 4.38 -7.98
N ILE A 145 2.56 3.46 -8.19
CA ILE A 145 2.45 2.07 -7.69
C ILE A 145 2.39 2.06 -6.16
N VAL A 146 3.27 2.78 -5.48
CA VAL A 146 3.23 2.94 -4.01
C VAL A 146 1.91 3.59 -3.57
N LYS A 147 1.47 4.62 -4.29
CA LYS A 147 0.21 5.31 -3.94
C LYS A 147 -1.03 4.44 -4.15
N LEU A 148 -1.04 3.57 -5.15
CA LEU A 148 -2.13 2.60 -5.35
C LEU A 148 -2.14 1.52 -4.26
N ALA A 149 -0.97 1.04 -3.82
CA ALA A 149 -0.87 0.08 -2.72
C ALA A 149 -1.32 0.69 -1.38
N ASP A 150 -0.91 1.95 -1.08
CA ASP A 150 -1.42 2.72 0.05
C ASP A 150 -2.95 2.85 -0.01
N ARG A 151 -3.49 3.23 -1.17
CA ARG A 151 -4.94 3.37 -1.38
C ARG A 151 -5.66 2.05 -1.20
N LEU A 152 -5.13 0.96 -1.72
CA LEU A 152 -5.69 -0.38 -1.53
C LEU A 152 -5.78 -0.72 -0.06
N HIS A 153 -4.68 -0.59 0.70
CA HIS A 153 -4.69 -0.89 2.14
C HIS A 153 -5.65 0.04 2.90
N ASN A 154 -5.72 1.33 2.56
CA ASN A 154 -6.69 2.24 3.17
C ASN A 154 -8.14 1.82 2.89
N MET A 155 -8.44 1.26 1.72
CA MET A 155 -9.78 0.75 1.40
C MET A 155 -10.09 -0.56 2.12
N THR A 156 -9.12 -1.44 2.37
CA THR A 156 -9.35 -2.66 3.17
C THR A 156 -9.66 -2.37 4.63
N THR A 157 -9.12 -1.28 5.17
CA THR A 157 -9.29 -0.85 6.57
C THR A 157 -10.26 0.31 6.76
N ILE A 158 -11.06 0.64 5.75
CA ILE A 158 -11.89 1.86 5.68
C ILE A 158 -12.94 1.92 6.79
N GLU A 159 -13.36 0.78 7.35
CA GLU A 159 -14.39 0.67 8.40
C GLU A 159 -13.97 1.34 9.73
N ALA A 160 -12.66 1.57 9.93
CA ALA A 160 -12.14 2.27 11.10
C ALA A 160 -12.43 3.79 11.12
N VAL A 161 -13.00 4.34 10.05
CA VAL A 161 -13.33 5.77 9.97
C VAL A 161 -14.84 6.01 9.87
N PRO A 162 -15.36 7.21 10.27
CA PRO A 162 -16.78 7.52 10.19
C PRO A 162 -17.33 7.36 8.75
N GLU A 163 -18.57 6.90 8.62
CA GLU A 163 -19.24 6.57 7.35
C GLU A 163 -19.13 7.68 6.30
N LYS A 164 -19.37 8.95 6.69
CA LYS A 164 -19.22 10.10 5.78
C LYS A 164 -17.81 10.18 5.17
N LYS A 165 -16.78 9.81 5.94
CA LYS A 165 -15.39 9.78 5.47
C LYS A 165 -15.14 8.56 4.60
N GLN A 166 -15.74 7.41 4.93
CA GLN A 166 -15.69 6.20 4.09
C GLN A 166 -16.20 6.51 2.68
N GLN A 167 -17.41 7.07 2.59
CA GLN A 167 -18.04 7.42 1.31
C GLN A 167 -17.21 8.42 0.51
N ALA A 168 -16.71 9.49 1.16
CA ALA A 168 -15.87 10.48 0.49
C ALA A 168 -14.54 9.88 -0.03
N THR A 169 -13.93 8.98 0.74
CA THR A 169 -12.69 8.30 0.35
C THR A 169 -12.95 7.31 -0.79
N ALA A 170 -14.04 6.53 -0.72
CA ALA A 170 -14.43 5.59 -1.75
C ALA A 170 -14.74 6.31 -3.08
N GLN A 171 -15.49 7.42 -3.02
CA GLN A 171 -15.79 8.22 -4.22
C GLN A 171 -14.51 8.79 -4.85
N GLU A 172 -13.61 9.40 -4.04
CA GLU A 172 -12.31 9.87 -4.53
C GLU A 172 -11.50 8.76 -5.18
N THR A 173 -11.55 7.56 -4.61
CA THR A 173 -10.83 6.40 -5.13
C THR A 173 -11.37 5.98 -6.50
N LEU A 174 -12.69 5.95 -6.69
CA LEU A 174 -13.32 5.67 -7.97
C LEU A 174 -13.05 6.74 -9.02
N ASP A 175 -13.05 8.01 -8.61
CA ASP A 175 -12.92 9.13 -9.56
C ASP A 175 -11.48 9.29 -10.09
N PHE A 176 -10.47 8.90 -9.30
CA PHE A 176 -9.07 9.16 -9.64
C PHE A 176 -8.20 7.89 -9.66
N TYR A 177 -8.16 7.12 -8.58
CA TYR A 177 -7.18 6.04 -8.44
C TYR A 177 -7.49 4.83 -9.32
N VAL A 178 -8.77 4.46 -9.45
CA VAL A 178 -9.20 3.36 -10.32
C VAL A 178 -8.88 3.66 -11.79
N PRO A 179 -9.21 4.84 -12.37
CA PRO A 179 -8.80 5.20 -13.73
C PRO A 179 -7.28 5.18 -13.93
N PHE A 180 -6.50 5.65 -12.94
CA PHE A 180 -5.04 5.60 -13.03
C PHE A 180 -4.50 4.16 -13.05
N ALA A 181 -5.00 3.30 -12.18
CA ALA A 181 -4.62 1.88 -12.20
C ALA A 181 -4.92 1.24 -13.56
N ARG A 182 -6.09 1.52 -14.14
CA ARG A 182 -6.46 1.04 -15.48
C ARG A 182 -5.53 1.57 -16.58
N THR A 183 -5.14 2.84 -16.51
CA THR A 183 -4.21 3.47 -17.47
C THR A 183 -2.83 2.79 -17.44
N LEU A 184 -2.39 2.32 -16.27
CA LEU A 184 -1.17 1.53 -16.13
C LEU A 184 -1.34 0.04 -16.53
N GLY A 185 -2.54 -0.37 -16.92
CA GLY A 185 -2.84 -1.77 -17.23
C GLY A 185 -3.00 -2.67 -16.00
N LEU A 186 -3.08 -2.08 -14.79
CA LEU A 186 -3.28 -2.79 -13.53
C LEU A 186 -4.78 -3.08 -13.30
N ASN A 187 -5.42 -3.74 -14.29
CA ASN A 187 -6.87 -3.89 -14.33
C ASN A 187 -7.43 -4.66 -13.12
N ASP A 188 -6.78 -5.77 -12.73
CA ASP A 188 -7.27 -6.58 -11.62
C ASP A 188 -7.13 -5.85 -10.27
N LEU A 189 -6.07 -5.04 -10.09
CA LEU A 189 -5.94 -4.15 -8.95
C LEU A 189 -7.04 -3.09 -8.95
N ALA A 190 -7.32 -2.49 -10.11
CA ALA A 190 -8.40 -1.53 -10.29
C ALA A 190 -9.76 -2.14 -9.93
N ASP A 191 -10.05 -3.35 -10.43
CA ASP A 191 -11.30 -4.07 -10.15
C ASP A 191 -11.43 -4.38 -8.65
N TYR A 192 -10.35 -4.79 -8.00
CA TYR A 192 -10.37 -5.07 -6.57
C TYR A 192 -10.61 -3.80 -5.73
N ILE A 193 -9.90 -2.72 -6.04
CA ILE A 193 -10.12 -1.41 -5.37
C ILE A 193 -11.56 -0.93 -5.61
N GLU A 194 -12.09 -1.08 -6.82
CA GLU A 194 -13.44 -0.69 -7.20
C GLU A 194 -14.50 -1.46 -6.39
N ILE A 195 -14.33 -2.78 -6.22
CA ILE A 195 -15.20 -3.62 -5.38
C ILE A 195 -15.23 -3.11 -3.92
N LEU A 196 -14.06 -2.78 -3.35
CA LEU A 196 -13.97 -2.22 -2.00
C LEU A 196 -14.68 -0.86 -1.88
N CYS A 197 -14.59 -0.02 -2.92
CA CYS A 197 -15.31 1.25 -2.97
C CYS A 197 -16.84 1.05 -2.99
N TYR A 198 -17.33 0.14 -3.82
CA TYR A 198 -18.77 -0.16 -3.86
C TYR A 198 -19.29 -0.73 -2.55
N ARG A 199 -18.49 -1.54 -1.85
CA ARG A 199 -18.83 -2.01 -0.49
C ARG A 199 -19.09 -0.85 0.46
N SER A 200 -18.31 0.22 0.36
CA SER A 200 -18.46 1.40 1.23
C SER A 200 -19.56 2.36 0.76
N LEU A 201 -19.81 2.46 -0.54
CA LEU A 201 -20.79 3.39 -1.11
C LEU A 201 -22.21 2.83 -1.12
N ASN A 202 -22.38 1.52 -1.29
CA ASN A 202 -23.67 0.86 -1.37
C ASN A 202 -23.63 -0.54 -0.74
N ALA A 203 -23.41 -0.60 0.56
CA ALA A 203 -23.36 -1.85 1.31
C ALA A 203 -24.60 -2.76 1.11
N PRO A 204 -25.87 -2.25 1.05
CA PRO A 204 -27.03 -3.10 0.80
C PRO A 204 -26.97 -3.81 -0.54
N MET A 205 -26.59 -3.11 -1.62
CA MET A 205 -26.47 -3.70 -2.95
C MET A 205 -25.30 -4.67 -3.02
N TYR A 206 -24.14 -4.30 -2.44
CA TYR A 206 -22.96 -5.17 -2.34
C TYR A 206 -23.31 -6.49 -1.65
N ASN A 207 -23.96 -6.44 -0.47
CA ASN A 207 -24.36 -7.63 0.27
C ASN A 207 -25.33 -8.50 -0.52
N LYS A 208 -26.37 -7.89 -1.14
CA LYS A 208 -27.31 -8.61 -1.99
C LYS A 208 -26.65 -9.34 -3.17
N LEU A 209 -25.66 -8.71 -3.79
CA LEU A 209 -24.90 -9.31 -4.89
C LEU A 209 -23.99 -10.42 -4.39
N SER A 210 -23.26 -10.17 -3.28
CA SER A 210 -22.41 -11.16 -2.62
C SER A 210 -23.19 -12.41 -2.23
N ASP A 211 -24.38 -12.25 -1.60
CA ASP A 211 -25.25 -13.37 -1.23
C ASP A 211 -25.69 -14.20 -2.45
N LYS A 212 -26.03 -13.53 -3.55
CA LYS A 212 -26.37 -14.23 -4.79
C LYS A 212 -25.19 -15.01 -5.36
N LEU A 213 -24.00 -14.40 -5.38
CA LEU A 213 -22.79 -15.08 -5.85
C LEU A 213 -22.46 -16.29 -4.97
N MET A 214 -22.62 -16.17 -3.64
CA MET A 214 -22.47 -17.29 -2.69
C MET A 214 -23.45 -18.42 -2.97
N GLN A 215 -24.74 -18.11 -3.20
CA GLN A 215 -25.78 -19.08 -3.54
C GLN A 215 -25.47 -19.87 -4.81
N HIS A 216 -24.76 -19.27 -5.75
CA HIS A 216 -24.33 -19.90 -7.01
C HIS A 216 -22.93 -20.53 -6.93
N GLY A 217 -22.33 -20.64 -5.73
CA GLY A 217 -20.99 -21.23 -5.53
C GLY A 217 -19.82 -20.36 -5.97
N LEU A 218 -20.07 -19.08 -6.31
CA LEU A 218 -19.07 -18.16 -6.84
C LEU A 218 -18.50 -17.18 -5.79
N GLY A 219 -19.03 -17.20 -4.57
CA GLY A 219 -18.83 -16.09 -3.62
C GLY A 219 -17.45 -16.01 -2.94
N ARG A 220 -16.82 -17.13 -2.58
CA ARG A 220 -15.51 -17.10 -1.90
C ARG A 220 -14.34 -17.23 -2.87
N THR A 221 -14.53 -18.02 -3.90
CA THR A 221 -13.55 -18.29 -4.94
C THR A 221 -13.27 -17.05 -5.78
N PHE A 222 -14.26 -16.22 -6.06
CA PHE A 222 -14.10 -15.09 -6.97
C PHE A 222 -13.16 -14.00 -6.47
N GLN A 223 -13.19 -13.65 -5.17
CA GLN A 223 -12.27 -12.65 -4.62
C GLN A 223 -10.84 -13.19 -4.48
N GLN A 224 -10.71 -14.45 -4.05
CA GLN A 224 -9.41 -15.13 -3.95
C GLN A 224 -8.86 -15.51 -5.33
N GLU A 225 -9.70 -15.98 -6.24
CA GLU A 225 -9.30 -16.31 -7.62
C GLU A 225 -8.98 -15.07 -8.46
N ALA A 226 -9.65 -13.96 -8.28
CA ALA A 226 -9.32 -12.71 -8.96
C ALA A 226 -7.93 -12.21 -8.55
N ILE A 227 -7.61 -12.22 -7.25
CA ILE A 227 -6.28 -11.88 -6.73
C ILE A 227 -5.25 -12.92 -7.20
N HIS A 228 -5.58 -14.21 -7.13
CA HIS A 228 -4.70 -15.29 -7.53
C HIS A 228 -4.42 -15.30 -9.04
N ASN A 229 -5.44 -15.13 -9.86
CA ASN A 229 -5.30 -15.02 -11.31
C ASN A 229 -4.49 -13.80 -11.71
N TYR A 230 -4.67 -12.68 -11.02
CA TYR A 230 -3.88 -11.48 -11.21
C TYR A 230 -2.39 -11.71 -10.89
N LEU A 231 -2.10 -12.25 -9.73
CA LEU A 231 -0.74 -12.60 -9.34
C LEU A 231 -0.09 -13.56 -10.35
N ASN A 232 -0.83 -14.57 -10.80
CA ASN A 232 -0.34 -15.51 -11.81
C ASN A 232 -0.10 -14.85 -13.18
N ILE A 233 -0.97 -13.94 -13.62
CA ILE A 233 -0.81 -13.23 -14.90
C ILE A 233 0.39 -12.28 -14.83
N VAL A 234 0.54 -11.54 -13.73
CA VAL A 234 1.70 -10.65 -13.53
C VAL A 234 3.00 -11.47 -13.46
N LEU A 235 3.02 -12.54 -12.68
CA LEU A 235 4.18 -13.43 -12.56
C LEU A 235 4.55 -14.08 -13.91
N SER A 236 3.55 -14.51 -14.71
CA SER A 236 3.79 -15.10 -16.02
C SER A 236 4.33 -14.09 -17.04
N ARG A 237 3.85 -12.83 -17.02
CA ARG A 237 4.36 -11.74 -17.88
C ARG A 237 5.78 -11.33 -17.53
N LEU A 238 6.17 -11.47 -16.25
CA LEU A 238 7.52 -11.21 -15.77
C LEU A 238 8.46 -12.41 -15.96
N GLY A 239 8.00 -13.52 -16.60
CA GLY A 239 8.80 -14.72 -16.82
C GLY A 239 9.08 -15.52 -15.55
N VAL A 240 8.39 -15.21 -14.45
CA VAL A 240 8.56 -15.88 -13.15
C VAL A 240 7.58 -17.05 -13.08
N LYS A 241 8.10 -18.28 -13.04
CA LYS A 241 7.31 -19.47 -12.70
C LYS A 241 7.09 -19.52 -11.18
N GLY A 242 6.07 -18.80 -10.71
CA GLY A 242 5.63 -18.86 -9.33
C GLY A 242 4.48 -19.84 -9.20
N CYS A 243 4.66 -20.88 -8.36
CA CYS A 243 3.56 -21.71 -7.90
C CYS A 243 3.12 -21.16 -6.53
N LEU A 244 1.99 -20.47 -6.50
CA LEU A 244 1.34 -20.14 -5.23
C LEU A 244 0.70 -21.44 -4.71
N LEU A 245 1.39 -22.10 -3.77
CA LEU A 245 0.84 -23.21 -3.04
C LEU A 245 -0.10 -22.66 -1.97
N TYR A 246 -1.39 -22.96 -2.09
CA TYR A 246 -2.33 -22.86 -0.99
C TYR A 246 -2.18 -24.10 -0.10
N THR A 247 -1.89 -23.87 1.14
CA THR A 247 -2.27 -24.75 2.24
C THR A 247 -3.27 -24.04 3.12
#